data_6aec5317f5e7618cc6a85bf7d1b12281
#
_entry.id   6aec5317f5e7618cc6a85bf7d1b12281
#
_cell.length_a   1.000
_cell.length_b   1.000
_cell.length_c   1.000
_cell.angle_alpha   90.00
_cell.angle_beta   90.00
_cell.angle_gamma   90.00
#
_symmetry.space_group_name_H-M   'P 1'
#
loop_
_entity.id
_entity.type
_entity.pdbx_description
1 polymer ?
#
loop_
_entity_poly.entity_id
_entity_poly.type
_entity_poly.pdbx_seq_one_letter_code
_entity_poly.pdbx_strand_id
1 'polypeptide(L)'
;MIVRRLGTALVLTQIAMAVSAACLVFACSRVLDRPVSPWWYGAAFLGSWCVYLRDSAASCDAEDAISQPRRAAIFRGNRFWSWWLPGICAVGGAACALAAEPRSATVGLLAVMSVVAGMHARRTGDATAETPRGPGGLSVKRFAGVKSIVVSVAWAVAAIGLCLLESPAPVTRPVVVASLWLAALLTPVLFADSLLLDLRDRAADRTFGLHTIAVRVGPRGVHAMVGPLLAAAAIATVLGAHAAIDGDRWLRTGIAATLGLALPWFGWRAIRRDEVATASTIMAWRLLAALAVL
;
A
#
# COMPACT_ATOMS: atom_id res chain seq x y z
N MET A 1 -26.40 6.71 8.90
CA MET A 1 -26.01 7.74 7.91
C MET A 1 -24.63 8.34 8.21
N ILE A 2 -24.32 8.76 9.42
CA ILE A 2 -23.02 9.38 9.82
C ILE A 2 -21.83 8.45 9.55
N VAL A 3 -21.85 7.19 9.97
CA VAL A 3 -20.76 6.22 9.80
C VAL A 3 -20.40 6.03 8.33
N ARG A 4 -21.41 5.96 7.43
CA ARG A 4 -21.17 5.85 5.99
C ARG A 4 -20.51 7.10 5.41
N ARG A 5 -20.89 8.29 5.87
CA ARG A 5 -20.26 9.56 5.44
C ARG A 5 -18.81 9.65 5.91
N LEU A 6 -18.54 9.28 7.15
CA LEU A 6 -17.20 9.26 7.72
C LEU A 6 -16.30 8.27 6.98
N GLY A 7 -16.76 7.03 6.78
CA GLY A 7 -16.01 6.03 6.02
C GLY A 7 -15.70 6.49 4.59
N THR A 8 -16.66 7.14 3.93
CA THR A 8 -16.45 7.74 2.61
C THR A 8 -15.35 8.81 2.64
N ALA A 9 -15.39 9.72 3.61
CA ALA A 9 -14.37 10.76 3.74
C ALA A 9 -12.97 10.17 3.97
N LEU A 10 -12.82 9.18 4.86
CA LEU A 10 -11.55 8.53 5.16
C LEU A 10 -10.91 7.88 3.92
N VAL A 11 -11.72 7.27 3.05
CA VAL A 11 -11.24 6.65 1.81
C VAL A 11 -10.88 7.71 0.77
N LEU A 12 -11.78 8.68 0.52
CA LEU A 12 -11.56 9.70 -0.51
C LEU A 12 -10.37 10.61 -0.19
N THR A 13 -10.09 10.86 1.10
CA THR A 13 -8.95 11.66 1.55
C THR A 13 -7.68 10.85 1.79
N GLN A 14 -7.64 9.59 1.41
CA GLN A 14 -6.50 8.68 1.55
C GLN A 14 -6.07 8.36 3.01
N ILE A 15 -6.82 8.79 4.01
CA ILE A 15 -6.53 8.48 5.42
C ILE A 15 -6.55 6.97 5.66
N ALA A 16 -7.44 6.23 5.00
CA ALA A 16 -7.50 4.78 5.10
C ALA A 16 -6.18 4.11 4.67
N MET A 17 -5.50 4.64 3.64
CA MET A 17 -4.17 4.16 3.23
C MET A 17 -3.11 4.49 4.27
N ALA A 18 -3.16 5.68 4.87
CA ALA A 18 -2.25 6.09 5.93
C ALA A 18 -2.39 5.22 7.19
N VAL A 19 -3.63 4.96 7.62
CA VAL A 19 -3.92 4.03 8.72
C VAL A 19 -3.40 2.63 8.39
N SER A 20 -3.62 2.16 7.16
CA SER A 20 -3.12 0.86 6.70
C SER A 20 -1.61 0.73 6.79
N ALA A 21 -0.86 1.82 6.54
CA ALA A 21 0.60 1.83 6.68
C ALA A 21 1.04 1.62 8.13
N ALA A 22 0.46 2.38 9.05
CA ALA A 22 0.75 2.25 10.48
C ALA A 22 0.36 0.85 11.00
N CYS A 23 -0.80 0.33 10.58
CA CYS A 23 -1.27 -1.02 10.91
C CYS A 23 -0.31 -2.11 10.42
N LEU A 24 0.25 -1.95 9.21
CA LEU A 24 1.19 -2.92 8.67
C LEU A 24 2.49 -2.95 9.46
N VAL A 25 3.05 -1.78 9.81
CA VAL A 25 4.25 -1.70 10.66
C VAL A 25 3.96 -2.28 12.05
N PHE A 26 2.80 -1.98 12.63
CA PHE A 26 2.38 -2.54 13.91
C PHE A 26 2.29 -4.07 13.86
N ALA A 27 1.59 -4.63 12.86
CA ALA A 27 1.49 -6.07 12.69
C ALA A 27 2.87 -6.74 12.54
N CYS A 28 3.75 -6.18 11.72
CA CYS A 28 5.13 -6.68 11.56
C CYS A 28 5.91 -6.65 12.89
N SER A 29 5.82 -5.56 13.65
CA SER A 29 6.53 -5.42 14.92
C SER A 29 6.07 -6.45 15.95
N ARG A 30 4.77 -6.75 15.98
CA ARG A 30 4.19 -7.74 16.89
C ARG A 30 4.50 -9.18 16.49
N VAL A 31 4.40 -9.48 15.19
CA VAL A 31 4.67 -10.83 14.65
C VAL A 31 6.14 -11.20 14.79
N LEU A 32 7.05 -10.24 14.59
CA LEU A 32 8.50 -10.46 14.74
C LEU A 32 8.98 -10.32 16.19
N ASP A 33 8.08 -9.97 17.12
CA ASP A 33 8.42 -9.61 18.50
C ASP A 33 9.56 -8.56 18.57
N ARG A 34 9.43 -7.56 17.71
CA ARG A 34 10.42 -6.49 17.56
C ARG A 34 9.74 -5.12 17.74
N PRO A 35 9.58 -4.69 19.00
CA PRO A 35 8.93 -3.42 19.28
C PRO A 35 9.77 -2.26 18.72
N VAL A 36 9.06 -1.31 18.14
CA VAL A 36 9.62 -0.05 17.63
C VAL A 36 9.01 1.13 18.39
N SER A 37 9.71 2.27 18.39
CA SER A 37 9.19 3.49 18.98
C SER A 37 7.80 3.84 18.41
N PRO A 38 6.84 4.30 19.23
CA PRO A 38 5.53 4.76 18.75
C PRO A 38 5.59 5.84 17.67
N TRP A 39 6.64 6.63 17.64
CA TRP A 39 6.89 7.64 16.62
C TRP A 39 6.99 7.06 15.21
N TRP A 40 7.43 5.81 15.08
CA TRP A 40 7.48 5.12 13.79
C TRP A 40 6.10 4.84 13.19
N TYR A 41 5.09 4.61 14.01
CA TYR A 41 3.71 4.49 13.52
C TYR A 41 3.19 5.83 13.01
N GLY A 42 3.54 6.94 13.69
CA GLY A 42 3.26 8.30 13.23
C GLY A 42 3.98 8.63 11.92
N ALA A 43 5.26 8.29 11.81
CA ALA A 43 6.04 8.48 10.59
C ALA A 43 5.47 7.65 9.41
N ALA A 44 5.10 6.39 9.62
CA ALA A 44 4.48 5.52 8.61
C ALA A 44 3.11 6.08 8.17
N PHE A 45 2.28 6.53 9.11
CA PHE A 45 1.00 7.17 8.83
C PHE A 45 1.17 8.44 7.99
N LEU A 46 1.93 9.42 8.49
CA LEU A 46 2.07 10.72 7.84
C LEU A 46 2.85 10.65 6.52
N GLY A 47 3.92 9.84 6.49
CA GLY A 47 4.71 9.65 5.28
C GLY A 47 3.91 9.01 4.15
N SER A 48 3.16 7.94 4.43
CA SER A 48 2.30 7.33 3.42
C SER A 48 1.14 8.25 3.04
N TRP A 49 0.53 8.96 3.98
CA TRP A 49 -0.52 9.94 3.66
C TRP A 49 0.00 11.01 2.71
N CYS A 50 1.18 11.57 2.97
CA CYS A 50 1.85 12.51 2.06
C CYS A 50 1.95 11.95 0.64
N VAL A 51 2.48 10.73 0.48
CA VAL A 51 2.67 10.09 -0.83
C VAL A 51 1.35 9.92 -1.58
N TYR A 52 0.31 9.40 -0.92
CA TYR A 52 -0.99 9.18 -1.55
C TYR A 52 -1.78 10.46 -1.83
N LEU A 53 -1.63 11.50 -1.00
CA LEU A 53 -2.17 12.83 -1.31
C LEU A 53 -1.51 13.42 -2.55
N ARG A 54 -0.19 13.29 -2.68
CA ARG A 54 0.55 13.77 -3.86
C ARG A 54 0.19 12.98 -5.13
N ASP A 55 0.04 11.68 -5.03
CA ASP A 55 -0.41 10.84 -6.15
C ASP A 55 -1.83 11.25 -6.59
N SER A 56 -2.76 11.41 -5.65
CA SER A 56 -4.13 11.88 -5.94
C SER A 56 -4.16 13.28 -6.54
N ALA A 57 -3.33 14.21 -6.06
CA ALA A 57 -3.22 15.54 -6.63
C ALA A 57 -2.64 15.54 -8.05
N ALA A 58 -1.72 14.60 -8.34
CA ALA A 58 -1.11 14.46 -9.66
C ALA A 58 -2.05 13.80 -10.69
N SER A 59 -3.01 12.98 -10.24
CA SER A 59 -3.92 12.21 -11.10
C SER A 59 -5.34 12.79 -11.21
N CYS A 60 -5.71 13.80 -10.41
CA CYS A 60 -7.09 14.30 -10.29
C CYS A 60 -7.70 14.86 -11.57
N ASP A 61 -6.90 15.40 -12.48
CA ASP A 61 -7.36 15.96 -13.76
C ASP A 61 -7.28 14.95 -14.92
N ALA A 62 -6.75 13.75 -14.67
CA ALA A 62 -6.51 12.73 -15.66
C ALA A 62 -7.17 11.39 -15.26
N GLU A 63 -6.38 10.46 -14.75
CA GLU A 63 -6.78 9.09 -14.45
C GLU A 63 -7.94 9.03 -13.43
N ASP A 64 -7.84 9.83 -12.35
CA ASP A 64 -8.84 9.85 -11.29
C ASP A 64 -10.17 10.48 -11.72
N ALA A 65 -10.16 11.38 -12.68
CA ALA A 65 -11.39 11.94 -13.21
C ALA A 65 -12.32 10.86 -13.82
N ILE A 66 -11.72 9.77 -14.32
CA ILE A 66 -12.44 8.63 -14.90
C ILE A 66 -12.70 7.55 -13.85
N SER A 67 -11.66 7.11 -13.12
CA SER A 67 -11.76 5.95 -12.22
C SER A 67 -12.33 6.30 -10.85
N GLN A 68 -12.07 7.52 -10.36
CA GLN A 68 -12.40 7.96 -9.01
C GLN A 68 -12.90 9.43 -9.00
N PRO A 69 -14.00 9.74 -9.67
CA PRO A 69 -14.46 11.12 -9.89
C PRO A 69 -14.76 11.88 -8.59
N ARG A 70 -15.22 11.18 -7.54
CA ARG A 70 -15.50 11.80 -6.25
C ARG A 70 -14.20 12.23 -5.53
N ARG A 71 -13.15 11.42 -5.63
CA ARG A 71 -11.82 11.77 -5.14
C ARG A 71 -11.23 12.92 -5.95
N ALA A 72 -11.26 12.83 -7.27
CA ALA A 72 -10.78 13.86 -8.16
C ALA A 72 -11.40 15.24 -7.85
N ALA A 73 -12.69 15.29 -7.54
CA ALA A 73 -13.38 16.52 -7.19
C ALA A 73 -12.85 17.20 -5.90
N ILE A 74 -12.30 16.42 -4.95
CA ILE A 74 -11.70 16.98 -3.72
C ILE A 74 -10.38 17.70 -4.02
N PHE A 75 -9.57 17.12 -4.93
CA PHE A 75 -8.21 17.62 -5.21
C PHE A 75 -8.18 18.69 -6.30
N ARG A 76 -9.14 18.66 -7.23
CA ARG A 76 -9.17 19.57 -8.38
C ARG A 76 -9.28 21.03 -7.93
N GLY A 77 -8.26 21.82 -8.30
CA GLY A 77 -8.20 23.26 -7.97
C GLY A 77 -8.02 23.58 -6.49
N ASN A 78 -7.95 22.59 -5.62
CA ASN A 78 -7.86 22.79 -4.18
C ASN A 78 -6.39 22.71 -3.69
N ARG A 79 -5.77 23.91 -3.50
CA ARG A 79 -4.38 24.02 -3.07
C ARG A 79 -4.11 23.42 -1.69
N PHE A 80 -5.10 23.39 -0.78
CA PHE A 80 -4.93 22.80 0.54
C PHE A 80 -4.67 21.30 0.43
N TRP A 81 -5.50 20.57 -0.30
CA TRP A 81 -5.37 19.11 -0.48
C TRP A 81 -4.17 18.73 -1.36
N SER A 82 -3.85 19.58 -2.35
CA SER A 82 -2.80 19.26 -3.34
C SER A 82 -1.38 19.64 -2.90
N TRP A 83 -1.23 20.63 -2.02
CA TRP A 83 0.08 21.17 -1.63
C TRP A 83 0.28 21.29 -0.13
N TRP A 84 -0.64 22.01 0.59
CA TRP A 84 -0.43 22.31 1.99
C TRP A 84 -0.50 21.07 2.88
N LEU A 85 -1.54 20.26 2.74
CA LEU A 85 -1.70 19.05 3.56
C LEU A 85 -0.60 18.02 3.31
N PRO A 86 -0.20 17.70 2.07
CA PRO A 86 0.99 16.87 1.84
C PRO A 86 2.26 17.45 2.46
N GLY A 87 2.46 18.76 2.39
CA GLY A 87 3.60 19.42 3.05
C GLY A 87 3.59 19.27 4.56
N ILE A 88 2.43 19.49 5.19
CA ILE A 88 2.23 19.27 6.64
C ILE A 88 2.52 17.81 7.01
N CYS A 89 2.00 16.86 6.23
CA CYS A 89 2.26 15.43 6.45
C CYS A 89 3.74 15.07 6.27
N ALA A 90 4.43 15.65 5.29
CA ALA A 90 5.86 15.43 5.10
C ALA A 90 6.68 15.92 6.29
N VAL A 91 6.43 17.16 6.74
CA VAL A 91 7.10 17.75 7.89
C VAL A 91 6.79 16.98 9.18
N GLY A 92 5.52 16.66 9.42
CA GLY A 92 5.10 15.88 10.59
C GLY A 92 5.68 14.46 10.58
N GLY A 93 5.71 13.80 9.42
CA GLY A 93 6.33 12.48 9.27
C GLY A 93 7.84 12.50 9.52
N ALA A 94 8.54 13.53 9.00
CA ALA A 94 9.95 13.75 9.29
C ALA A 94 10.20 14.04 10.78
N ALA A 95 9.37 14.86 11.41
CA ALA A 95 9.46 15.15 12.85
C ALA A 95 9.26 13.88 13.69
N CYS A 96 8.28 13.03 13.35
CA CYS A 96 8.10 11.74 14.00
C CYS A 96 9.32 10.82 13.80
N ALA A 97 9.86 10.75 12.59
CA ALA A 97 11.05 9.95 12.30
C ALA A 97 12.27 10.45 13.11
N LEU A 98 12.47 11.77 13.19
CA LEU A 98 13.55 12.35 13.99
C LEU A 98 13.36 12.10 15.50
N ALA A 99 12.12 12.23 16.01
CA ALA A 99 11.77 11.93 17.40
C ALA A 99 11.96 10.44 17.75
N ALA A 100 11.98 9.56 16.77
CA ALA A 100 12.30 8.15 16.94
C ALA A 100 13.81 7.87 17.02
N GLU A 101 14.66 8.87 16.81
CA GLU A 101 16.14 8.75 16.81
C GLU A 101 16.64 7.65 15.85
N PRO A 102 16.44 7.83 14.52
CA PRO A 102 16.65 6.78 13.53
C PRO A 102 18.12 6.35 13.47
N ARG A 103 18.36 5.05 13.35
CA ARG A 103 19.68 4.51 13.05
C ARG A 103 20.08 4.88 11.62
N SER A 104 21.38 4.96 11.35
CA SER A 104 21.90 5.30 10.01
C SER A 104 21.36 4.39 8.89
N ALA A 105 21.23 3.09 9.16
CA ALA A 105 20.64 2.13 8.22
C ALA A 105 19.17 2.43 7.91
N THR A 106 18.40 2.89 8.90
CA THR A 106 17.00 3.30 8.69
C THR A 106 16.91 4.58 7.86
N VAL A 107 17.82 5.53 8.09
CA VAL A 107 17.90 6.72 7.20
C VAL A 107 18.16 6.30 5.76
N GLY A 108 19.04 5.34 5.52
CA GLY A 108 19.27 4.76 4.19
C GLY A 108 18.00 4.10 3.61
N LEU A 109 17.29 3.30 4.41
CA LEU A 109 16.01 2.70 4.01
C LEU A 109 14.98 3.78 3.62
N LEU A 110 14.80 4.80 4.45
CA LEU A 110 13.88 5.90 4.19
C LEU A 110 14.25 6.68 2.91
N ALA A 111 15.53 6.92 2.67
CA ALA A 111 15.99 7.57 1.45
C ALA A 111 15.62 6.75 0.20
N VAL A 112 15.86 5.44 0.20
CA VAL A 112 15.47 4.54 -0.89
C VAL A 112 13.96 4.54 -1.08
N MET A 113 13.18 4.42 0.01
CA MET A 113 11.71 4.44 -0.06
C MET A 113 11.19 5.78 -0.58
N SER A 114 11.82 6.91 -0.23
CA SER A 114 11.46 8.24 -0.74
C SER A 114 11.71 8.36 -2.25
N VAL A 115 12.80 7.77 -2.76
CA VAL A 115 13.06 7.71 -4.21
C VAL A 115 11.99 6.87 -4.92
N VAL A 116 11.67 5.68 -4.39
CA VAL A 116 10.63 4.80 -4.95
C VAL A 116 9.26 5.50 -4.95
N ALA A 117 8.89 6.15 -3.83
CA ALA A 117 7.66 6.93 -3.72
C ALA A 117 7.63 8.11 -4.71
N GLY A 118 8.74 8.85 -4.84
CA GLY A 118 8.87 9.93 -5.81
C GLY A 118 8.74 9.46 -7.27
N MET A 119 9.30 8.32 -7.60
CA MET A 119 9.13 7.70 -8.93
C MET A 119 7.69 7.24 -9.17
N HIS A 120 6.99 6.79 -8.12
CA HIS A 120 5.59 6.40 -8.20
C HIS A 120 4.65 7.59 -8.38
N ALA A 121 4.86 8.68 -7.63
CA ALA A 121 4.03 9.89 -7.65
C ALA A 121 4.31 10.84 -8.84
N ARG A 122 5.33 10.56 -9.68
CA ARG A 122 5.62 11.40 -10.84
C ARG A 122 4.50 11.29 -11.87
N ARG A 123 4.03 12.47 -12.34
CA ARG A 123 3.16 12.56 -13.52
C ARG A 123 3.82 11.86 -14.72
N THR A 124 3.05 11.06 -15.40
CA THR A 124 3.41 10.52 -16.71
C THR A 124 3.22 11.58 -17.79
N GLY A 125 4.03 12.66 -17.76
CA GLY A 125 4.04 13.75 -18.75
C GLY A 125 2.69 14.49 -18.90
N ASP A 126 2.70 15.67 -19.46
CA ASP A 126 1.51 16.50 -19.80
C ASP A 126 0.68 15.85 -20.93
N ALA A 127 0.19 14.63 -20.71
CA ALA A 127 -0.74 13.99 -21.62
C ALA A 127 -2.12 14.59 -21.38
N THR A 128 -2.41 15.71 -22.03
CA THR A 128 -3.79 16.04 -22.38
C THR A 128 -4.27 14.97 -23.35
N ALA A 129 -5.57 14.64 -23.34
CA ALA A 129 -6.16 13.64 -24.27
C ALA A 129 -5.83 13.90 -25.76
N GLU A 130 -5.29 15.08 -26.09
CA GLU A 130 -5.02 15.57 -27.44
C GLU A 130 -3.55 15.50 -27.87
N THR A 131 -2.60 15.27 -26.97
CA THR A 131 -1.18 15.22 -27.34
C THR A 131 -0.58 13.84 -27.23
N PRO A 132 -0.07 13.26 -28.34
CA PRO A 132 0.73 12.02 -28.30
C PRO A 132 1.96 12.23 -27.39
N ARG A 133 2.16 11.31 -26.48
CA ARG A 133 3.22 11.33 -25.47
C ARG A 133 4.59 11.52 -26.08
N GLY A 134 5.24 12.65 -25.78
CA GLY A 134 6.68 12.80 -25.97
C GLY A 134 7.47 11.80 -25.08
N PRO A 135 8.74 11.51 -25.40
CA PRO A 135 9.60 10.56 -24.68
C PRO A 135 10.09 11.11 -23.34
N GLY A 136 9.20 11.68 -22.53
CA GLY A 136 9.55 12.35 -21.27
C GLY A 136 9.47 11.42 -20.05
N GLY A 137 10.57 11.24 -19.36
CA GLY A 137 10.72 10.80 -17.98
C GLY A 137 10.52 9.30 -17.68
N LEU A 138 11.44 8.73 -16.90
CA LEU A 138 11.33 7.40 -16.30
C LEU A 138 10.19 7.40 -15.26
N SER A 139 9.04 6.83 -15.61
CA SER A 139 7.94 6.56 -14.67
C SER A 139 7.71 5.06 -14.58
N VAL A 140 7.68 4.53 -13.37
CA VAL A 140 7.39 3.10 -13.10
C VAL A 140 6.03 2.70 -13.66
N LYS A 141 5.08 3.63 -13.78
CA LYS A 141 3.74 3.40 -14.36
C LYS A 141 3.77 2.98 -15.85
N ARG A 142 4.88 3.22 -16.56
CA ARG A 142 5.01 2.83 -17.98
C ARG A 142 5.38 1.36 -18.18
N PHE A 143 5.98 0.73 -17.19
CA PHE A 143 6.43 -0.66 -17.30
C PHE A 143 5.32 -1.58 -16.77
N ALA A 144 4.78 -2.40 -17.67
CA ALA A 144 3.72 -3.34 -17.33
C ALA A 144 4.15 -4.28 -16.20
N GLY A 145 3.37 -4.28 -15.13
CA GLY A 145 3.58 -5.14 -13.97
C GLY A 145 4.66 -4.67 -13.00
N VAL A 146 5.63 -3.88 -13.43
CA VAL A 146 6.71 -3.38 -12.55
C VAL A 146 6.14 -2.51 -11.44
N LYS A 147 5.15 -1.66 -11.71
CA LYS A 147 4.49 -0.82 -10.71
C LYS A 147 3.99 -1.67 -9.54
N SER A 148 3.15 -2.67 -9.81
CA SER A 148 2.48 -3.46 -8.77
C SER A 148 3.48 -4.31 -7.98
N ILE A 149 4.52 -4.86 -8.64
CA ILE A 149 5.59 -5.61 -7.98
C ILE A 149 6.42 -4.67 -7.10
N VAL A 150 6.89 -3.54 -7.65
CA VAL A 150 7.72 -2.58 -6.90
C VAL A 150 6.98 -2.04 -5.68
N VAL A 151 5.71 -1.67 -5.82
CA VAL A 151 4.89 -1.20 -4.70
C VAL A 151 4.76 -2.28 -3.63
N SER A 152 4.48 -3.52 -4.02
CA SER A 152 4.29 -4.62 -3.06
C SER A 152 5.57 -4.96 -2.29
N VAL A 153 6.69 -5.05 -3.00
CA VAL A 153 8.01 -5.29 -2.39
C VAL A 153 8.41 -4.11 -1.51
N ALA A 154 8.21 -2.88 -1.97
CA ALA A 154 8.54 -1.67 -1.20
C ALA A 154 7.77 -1.62 0.13
N TRP A 155 6.48 -1.93 0.13
CA TRP A 155 5.67 -2.00 1.35
C TRP A 155 6.17 -3.07 2.33
N ALA A 156 6.46 -4.29 1.83
CA ALA A 156 6.96 -5.38 2.66
C ALA A 156 8.34 -5.04 3.23
N VAL A 157 9.26 -4.55 2.39
CA VAL A 157 10.62 -4.16 2.79
C VAL A 157 10.58 -3.00 3.78
N ALA A 158 9.75 -1.99 3.57
CA ALA A 158 9.63 -0.86 4.49
C ALA A 158 9.13 -1.30 5.86
N ALA A 159 8.06 -2.10 5.93
CA ALA A 159 7.47 -2.52 7.20
C ALA A 159 8.36 -3.48 7.97
N ILE A 160 8.91 -4.51 7.32
CA ILE A 160 9.79 -5.51 7.94
C ILE A 160 11.15 -4.88 8.27
N GLY A 161 11.73 -4.14 7.31
CA GLY A 161 13.02 -3.49 7.45
C GLY A 161 13.05 -2.50 8.61
N LEU A 162 12.00 -1.70 8.77
CA LEU A 162 11.85 -0.80 9.90
C LEU A 162 11.91 -1.54 11.23
N CYS A 163 11.16 -2.65 11.37
CA CYS A 163 11.18 -3.47 12.59
C CYS A 163 12.55 -4.10 12.86
N LEU A 164 13.26 -4.55 11.82
CA LEU A 164 14.58 -5.13 11.96
C LEU A 164 15.65 -4.11 12.36
N LEU A 165 15.57 -2.90 11.80
CA LEU A 165 16.58 -1.86 11.98
C LEU A 165 16.38 -1.08 13.28
N GLU A 166 15.15 -0.82 13.69
CA GLU A 166 14.84 0.08 14.80
C GLU A 166 14.61 -0.62 16.14
N SER A 167 14.33 -1.91 16.15
CA SER A 167 14.21 -2.63 17.42
C SER A 167 15.55 -2.70 18.14
N PRO A 168 15.60 -2.46 19.47
CA PRO A 168 16.82 -2.57 20.27
C PRO A 168 17.33 -4.01 20.38
N ALA A 169 16.45 -5.00 20.18
CA ALA A 169 16.83 -6.41 20.27
C ALA A 169 17.77 -6.82 19.12
N PRO A 170 18.75 -7.72 19.35
CA PRO A 170 19.68 -8.16 18.32
C PRO A 170 18.95 -8.95 17.22
N VAL A 171 19.43 -8.85 15.98
CA VAL A 171 18.92 -9.66 14.87
C VAL A 171 19.53 -11.04 14.95
N THR A 172 18.75 -12.01 15.38
CA THR A 172 19.16 -13.42 15.49
C THR A 172 18.72 -14.23 14.28
N ARG A 173 19.29 -15.44 14.10
CA ARG A 173 18.89 -16.34 12.99
C ARG A 173 17.37 -16.62 12.97
N PRO A 174 16.68 -16.93 14.09
CA PRO A 174 15.23 -17.08 14.09
C PRO A 174 14.48 -15.86 13.59
N VAL A 175 14.90 -14.64 13.99
CA VAL A 175 14.30 -13.38 13.50
C VAL A 175 14.47 -13.22 12.00
N VAL A 176 15.64 -13.54 11.45
CA VAL A 176 15.87 -13.50 10.00
C VAL A 176 14.93 -14.48 9.27
N VAL A 177 14.84 -15.72 9.76
CA VAL A 177 13.95 -16.73 9.16
C VAL A 177 12.49 -16.31 9.25
N ALA A 178 12.03 -15.81 10.41
CA ALA A 178 10.67 -15.28 10.57
C ALA A 178 10.41 -14.10 9.62
N SER A 179 11.39 -13.21 9.44
CA SER A 179 11.28 -12.07 8.52
C SER A 179 11.17 -12.50 7.06
N LEU A 180 11.89 -13.53 6.65
CA LEU A 180 11.78 -14.10 5.29
C LEU A 180 10.40 -14.72 5.05
N TRP A 181 9.86 -15.46 6.02
CA TRP A 181 8.51 -15.99 5.95
C TRP A 181 7.45 -14.87 5.94
N LEU A 182 7.66 -13.80 6.72
CA LEU A 182 6.77 -12.64 6.72
C LEU A 182 6.80 -11.91 5.37
N ALA A 183 7.96 -11.80 4.74
CA ALA A 183 8.06 -11.28 3.37
C ALA A 183 7.36 -12.20 2.36
N ALA A 184 7.50 -13.52 2.51
CA ALA A 184 6.82 -14.52 1.68
C ALA A 184 5.29 -14.49 1.86
N LEU A 185 4.79 -14.11 3.03
CA LEU A 185 3.37 -13.88 3.30
C LEU A 185 2.90 -12.54 2.71
N LEU A 186 3.58 -11.44 3.07
CA LEU A 186 3.10 -10.10 2.76
C LEU A 186 3.22 -9.75 1.27
N THR A 187 4.29 -10.16 0.60
CA THR A 187 4.51 -9.78 -0.80
C THR A 187 3.39 -10.26 -1.74
N PRO A 188 2.95 -11.53 -1.71
CA PRO A 188 1.84 -11.97 -2.56
C PRO A 188 0.50 -11.33 -2.16
N VAL A 189 0.25 -11.07 -0.87
CA VAL A 189 -0.97 -10.36 -0.43
C VAL A 189 -0.98 -8.93 -0.95
N LEU A 190 0.11 -8.19 -0.78
CA LEU A 190 0.26 -6.82 -1.28
C LEU A 190 0.22 -6.75 -2.81
N PHE A 191 0.74 -7.78 -3.49
CA PHE A 191 0.68 -7.84 -4.94
C PHE A 191 -0.75 -8.10 -5.43
N ALA A 192 -1.47 -9.01 -4.80
CA ALA A 192 -2.88 -9.25 -5.09
C ALA A 192 -3.75 -8.01 -4.81
N ASP A 193 -3.51 -7.30 -3.70
CA ASP A 193 -4.11 -5.99 -3.37
C ASP A 193 -3.86 -4.97 -4.50
N SER A 194 -2.61 -4.82 -4.93
CA SER A 194 -2.24 -3.90 -6.02
C SER A 194 -2.92 -4.27 -7.34
N LEU A 195 -3.01 -5.57 -7.68
CA LEU A 195 -3.71 -6.03 -8.88
C LEU A 195 -5.21 -5.72 -8.87
N LEU A 196 -5.88 -5.84 -7.71
CA LEU A 196 -7.29 -5.49 -7.56
C LEU A 196 -7.51 -3.98 -7.66
N LEU A 197 -6.58 -3.15 -7.13
CA LEU A 197 -6.61 -1.70 -7.31
C LEU A 197 -6.39 -1.31 -8.78
N ASP A 198 -5.42 -1.90 -9.47
CA ASP A 198 -5.21 -1.69 -10.90
C ASP A 198 -6.42 -2.15 -11.75
N LEU A 199 -7.12 -3.20 -11.30
CA LEU A 199 -8.35 -3.64 -11.97
C LEU A 199 -9.49 -2.62 -11.83
N ARG A 200 -9.61 -1.94 -10.70
CA ARG A 200 -10.52 -0.82 -10.49
C ARG A 200 -10.23 0.31 -11.47
N ASP A 201 -8.94 0.66 -11.60
CA ASP A 201 -8.48 1.81 -12.38
C ASP A 201 -8.30 1.48 -13.89
N ARG A 202 -8.52 0.22 -14.29
CA ARG A 202 -8.27 -0.32 -15.65
C ARG A 202 -8.85 0.53 -16.79
N ALA A 203 -10.04 1.10 -16.61
CA ALA A 203 -10.69 1.90 -17.67
C ALA A 203 -9.89 3.19 -17.92
N ALA A 204 -9.50 3.89 -16.87
CA ALA A 204 -8.66 5.07 -16.93
C ALA A 204 -7.26 4.74 -17.48
N ASP A 205 -6.60 3.71 -16.94
CA ASP A 205 -5.30 3.24 -17.39
C ASP A 205 -5.30 2.99 -18.92
N ARG A 206 -6.34 2.36 -19.45
CA ARG A 206 -6.47 2.12 -20.90
C ARG A 206 -6.60 3.42 -21.68
N THR A 207 -7.42 4.37 -21.20
CA THR A 207 -7.62 5.67 -21.86
C THR A 207 -6.32 6.46 -21.94
N PHE A 208 -5.51 6.43 -20.86
CA PHE A 208 -4.22 7.11 -20.81
C PHE A 208 -3.05 6.25 -21.33
N GLY A 209 -3.32 5.07 -21.95
CA GLY A 209 -2.35 4.16 -22.55
C GLY A 209 -1.33 3.65 -21.54
N LEU A 210 -1.70 3.48 -20.28
CA LEU A 210 -0.89 2.83 -19.27
C LEU A 210 -0.96 1.30 -19.49
N HIS A 211 0.19 0.65 -19.43
CA HIS A 211 0.28 -0.80 -19.67
C HIS A 211 0.33 -1.57 -18.36
N THR A 212 -0.65 -1.37 -17.46
CA THR A 212 -0.75 -2.17 -16.23
C THR A 212 -1.08 -3.63 -16.54
N ILE A 213 -0.81 -4.53 -15.59
CA ILE A 213 -1.20 -5.95 -15.72
C ILE A 213 -2.71 -6.04 -16.00
N ALA A 214 -3.53 -5.31 -15.25
CA ALA A 214 -4.99 -5.32 -15.39
C ALA A 214 -5.45 -4.89 -16.80
N VAL A 215 -4.75 -3.97 -17.45
CA VAL A 215 -5.03 -3.58 -18.85
C VAL A 215 -4.71 -4.72 -19.81
N ARG A 216 -3.56 -5.40 -19.61
CA ARG A 216 -3.08 -6.46 -20.52
C ARG A 216 -3.91 -7.74 -20.42
N VAL A 217 -4.09 -8.26 -19.20
CA VAL A 217 -4.72 -9.58 -19.00
C VAL A 217 -6.24 -9.51 -18.79
N GLY A 218 -6.76 -8.32 -18.50
CA GLY A 218 -8.17 -8.11 -18.24
C GLY A 218 -8.66 -8.69 -16.90
N PRO A 219 -9.98 -8.54 -16.58
CA PRO A 219 -10.51 -8.96 -15.29
C PRO A 219 -10.34 -10.46 -15.02
N ARG A 220 -10.57 -11.32 -16.02
CA ARG A 220 -10.41 -12.78 -15.87
C ARG A 220 -8.97 -13.16 -15.55
N GLY A 221 -7.99 -12.52 -16.24
CA GLY A 221 -6.57 -12.76 -16.02
C GLY A 221 -6.13 -12.29 -14.62
N VAL A 222 -6.58 -11.12 -14.16
CA VAL A 222 -6.30 -10.64 -12.79
C VAL A 222 -6.87 -11.62 -11.76
N HIS A 223 -8.12 -12.05 -11.89
CA HIS A 223 -8.70 -13.03 -10.98
C HIS A 223 -7.95 -14.37 -10.97
N ALA A 224 -7.48 -14.83 -12.13
CA ALA A 224 -6.66 -16.04 -12.24
C ALA A 224 -5.29 -15.88 -11.56
N MET A 225 -4.73 -14.67 -11.48
CA MET A 225 -3.47 -14.38 -10.79
C MET A 225 -3.65 -14.24 -9.27
N VAL A 226 -4.75 -13.62 -8.82
CA VAL A 226 -4.99 -13.37 -7.39
C VAL A 226 -5.14 -14.70 -6.62
N GLY A 227 -5.81 -15.70 -7.18
CA GLY A 227 -5.99 -17.02 -6.54
C GLY A 227 -4.67 -17.68 -6.13
N PRO A 228 -3.72 -17.92 -7.05
CA PRO A 228 -2.39 -18.43 -6.71
C PRO A 228 -1.60 -17.58 -5.72
N LEU A 229 -1.71 -16.26 -5.77
CA LEU A 229 -1.06 -15.36 -4.81
C LEU A 229 -1.60 -15.56 -3.39
N LEU A 230 -2.92 -15.66 -3.25
CA LEU A 230 -3.54 -15.96 -1.96
C LEU A 230 -3.20 -17.38 -1.47
N ALA A 231 -3.11 -18.35 -2.38
CA ALA A 231 -2.65 -19.71 -2.04
C ALA A 231 -1.19 -19.69 -1.55
N ALA A 232 -0.30 -18.94 -2.21
CA ALA A 232 1.08 -18.77 -1.77
C ALA A 232 1.16 -18.12 -0.37
N ALA A 233 0.34 -17.10 -0.11
CA ALA A 233 0.25 -16.48 1.21
C ALA A 233 -0.27 -17.45 2.27
N ALA A 234 -1.27 -18.28 1.96
CA ALA A 234 -1.77 -19.30 2.86
C ALA A 234 -0.71 -20.37 3.18
N ILE A 235 0.05 -20.81 2.18
CA ILE A 235 1.19 -21.73 2.36
C ILE A 235 2.24 -21.08 3.25
N ALA A 236 2.62 -19.82 3.00
CA ALA A 236 3.57 -19.09 3.83
C ALA A 236 3.06 -18.93 5.28
N THR A 237 1.74 -18.77 5.47
CA THR A 237 1.12 -18.73 6.80
C THR A 237 1.34 -20.04 7.54
N VAL A 238 1.05 -21.18 6.92
CA VAL A 238 1.17 -22.51 7.56
C VAL A 238 2.63 -22.86 7.82
N LEU A 239 3.49 -22.74 6.81
CA LEU A 239 4.90 -23.10 6.94
C LEU A 239 5.65 -22.13 7.86
N GLY A 240 5.35 -20.84 7.79
CA GLY A 240 5.97 -19.83 8.64
C GLY A 240 5.62 -19.96 10.12
N ALA A 241 4.48 -20.55 10.46
CA ALA A 241 4.08 -20.76 11.85
C ALA A 241 5.08 -21.61 12.64
N HIS A 242 5.72 -22.58 11.99
CA HIS A 242 6.76 -23.41 12.61
C HIS A 242 8.09 -22.70 12.82
N ALA A 243 8.31 -21.62 12.08
CA ALA A 243 9.54 -20.81 12.15
C ALA A 243 9.34 -19.48 12.90
N ALA A 244 8.10 -19.15 13.23
CA ALA A 244 7.75 -17.90 13.90
C ALA A 244 8.13 -17.95 15.39
N ILE A 245 8.40 -16.78 15.95
CA ILE A 245 8.68 -16.61 17.40
C ILE A 245 7.42 -16.92 18.21
N ASP A 246 6.26 -16.51 17.71
CA ASP A 246 4.92 -16.80 18.26
C ASP A 246 4.04 -17.35 17.14
N GLY A 247 3.90 -18.67 17.10
CA GLY A 247 3.16 -19.37 16.04
C GLY A 247 1.67 -19.02 16.00
N ASP A 248 1.03 -18.80 17.15
CA ASP A 248 -0.39 -18.47 17.22
C ASP A 248 -0.66 -17.05 16.67
N ARG A 249 0.18 -16.10 17.07
CA ARG A 249 0.10 -14.72 16.57
C ARG A 249 0.36 -14.68 15.06
N TRP A 250 1.33 -15.44 14.60
CA TRP A 250 1.62 -15.63 13.18
C TRP A 250 0.42 -16.15 12.41
N LEU A 251 -0.16 -17.27 12.86
CA LEU A 251 -1.33 -17.90 12.21
C LEU A 251 -2.51 -16.92 12.14
N ARG A 252 -2.86 -16.28 13.24
CA ARG A 252 -3.95 -15.29 13.27
C ARG A 252 -3.72 -14.18 12.25
N THR A 253 -2.51 -13.62 12.20
CA THR A 253 -2.14 -12.56 11.25
C THR A 253 -2.24 -13.02 9.80
N GLY A 254 -1.67 -14.17 9.48
CA GLY A 254 -1.68 -14.73 8.14
C GLY A 254 -3.09 -15.07 7.66
N ILE A 255 -3.90 -15.67 8.53
CA ILE A 255 -5.32 -15.95 8.24
C ILE A 255 -6.08 -14.64 8.00
N ALA A 256 -5.92 -13.65 8.88
CA ALA A 256 -6.60 -12.35 8.74
C ALA A 256 -6.20 -11.62 7.45
N ALA A 257 -4.92 -11.63 7.09
CA ALA A 257 -4.43 -11.03 5.85
C ALA A 257 -4.98 -11.74 4.62
N THR A 258 -4.89 -13.07 4.59
CA THR A 258 -5.29 -13.88 3.43
C THR A 258 -6.80 -13.84 3.22
N LEU A 259 -7.60 -14.07 4.27
CA LEU A 259 -9.06 -14.03 4.20
C LEU A 259 -9.58 -12.62 3.99
N GLY A 260 -8.97 -11.62 4.63
CA GLY A 260 -9.35 -10.22 4.47
C GLY A 260 -9.22 -9.73 3.03
N LEU A 261 -8.29 -10.29 2.24
CA LEU A 261 -8.17 -9.99 0.82
C LEU A 261 -8.98 -10.95 -0.08
N ALA A 262 -9.21 -12.18 0.36
CA ALA A 262 -10.06 -13.12 -0.36
C ALA A 262 -11.51 -12.62 -0.48
N LEU A 263 -12.04 -11.96 0.56
CA LEU A 263 -13.40 -11.40 0.57
C LEU A 263 -13.64 -10.40 -0.58
N PRO A 264 -12.82 -9.34 -0.80
CA PRO A 264 -13.00 -8.46 -1.94
C PRO A 264 -12.77 -9.15 -3.28
N TRP A 265 -11.88 -10.15 -3.34
CA TRP A 265 -11.68 -10.93 -4.56
C TRP A 265 -12.93 -11.70 -4.97
N PHE A 266 -13.53 -12.48 -4.06
CA PHE A 266 -14.79 -13.18 -4.33
C PHE A 266 -15.98 -12.23 -4.54
N GLY A 267 -16.04 -11.16 -3.74
CA GLY A 267 -17.10 -10.14 -3.80
C GLY A 267 -16.93 -9.11 -4.92
N TRP A 268 -15.90 -9.21 -5.77
CA TRP A 268 -15.54 -8.19 -6.76
C TRP A 268 -16.72 -7.69 -7.62
N ARG A 269 -17.60 -8.60 -8.06
CA ARG A 269 -18.76 -8.23 -8.90
C ARG A 269 -19.73 -7.30 -8.18
N ALA A 270 -19.85 -7.41 -6.87
CA ALA A 270 -20.73 -6.58 -6.05
C ALA A 270 -20.11 -5.23 -5.72
N ILE A 271 -18.80 -5.20 -5.36
CA ILE A 271 -18.13 -3.99 -4.85
C ILE A 271 -17.61 -3.05 -5.94
N ARG A 272 -17.28 -3.55 -7.14
CA ARG A 272 -16.62 -2.81 -8.22
C ARG A 272 -17.39 -1.59 -8.76
N ARG A 273 -18.69 -1.48 -8.43
CA ARG A 273 -19.54 -0.37 -8.90
C ARG A 273 -19.47 0.85 -7.98
N ASP A 274 -18.91 0.70 -6.79
CA ASP A 274 -18.79 1.78 -5.81
C ASP A 274 -17.31 2.02 -5.52
N GLU A 275 -16.83 3.23 -5.83
CA GLU A 275 -15.44 3.67 -5.64
C GLU A 275 -14.97 3.48 -4.20
N VAL A 276 -15.82 3.88 -3.23
CA VAL A 276 -15.49 3.83 -1.80
C VAL A 276 -15.54 2.40 -1.28
N ALA A 277 -16.57 1.63 -1.66
CA ALA A 277 -16.71 0.24 -1.24
C ALA A 277 -15.53 -0.60 -1.75
N THR A 278 -15.11 -0.41 -3.01
CA THR A 278 -13.97 -1.12 -3.57
C THR A 278 -12.69 -0.81 -2.80
N ALA A 279 -12.37 0.46 -2.61
CA ALA A 279 -11.14 0.85 -1.93
C ALA A 279 -11.13 0.41 -0.46
N SER A 280 -12.21 0.66 0.29
CA SER A 280 -12.29 0.30 1.71
C SER A 280 -12.22 -1.21 1.94
N THR A 281 -12.89 -1.99 1.10
CA THR A 281 -12.90 -3.46 1.24
C THR A 281 -11.54 -4.07 0.92
N ILE A 282 -10.86 -3.58 -0.13
CA ILE A 282 -9.51 -4.05 -0.47
C ILE A 282 -8.52 -3.72 0.65
N MET A 283 -8.60 -2.54 1.27
CA MET A 283 -7.67 -2.12 2.31
C MET A 283 -7.95 -2.70 3.70
N ALA A 284 -9.14 -3.23 3.94
CA ALA A 284 -9.57 -3.72 5.26
C ALA A 284 -8.68 -4.84 5.82
N TRP A 285 -8.05 -5.66 4.96
CA TRP A 285 -7.20 -6.75 5.40
C TRP A 285 -6.02 -6.29 6.28
N ARG A 286 -5.48 -5.09 6.05
CA ARG A 286 -4.35 -4.56 6.83
C ARG A 286 -4.77 -4.22 8.26
N LEU A 287 -5.99 -3.68 8.41
CA LEU A 287 -6.58 -3.45 9.72
C LEU A 287 -6.89 -4.78 10.43
N LEU A 288 -7.44 -5.76 9.70
CA LEU A 288 -7.71 -7.08 10.24
C LEU A 288 -6.43 -7.79 10.70
N ALA A 289 -5.34 -7.70 9.92
CA ALA A 289 -4.05 -8.24 10.30
C ALA A 289 -3.49 -7.56 11.57
N ALA A 290 -3.65 -6.23 11.70
CA ALA A 290 -3.23 -5.50 12.89
C ALA A 290 -4.06 -5.87 14.12
N LEU A 291 -5.37 -6.05 13.98
CA LEU A 291 -6.25 -6.48 15.08
C LEU A 291 -5.98 -7.93 15.50
N ALA A 292 -5.57 -8.78 14.59
CA ALA A 292 -5.30 -10.19 14.87
C ALA A 292 -4.06 -10.43 15.75
N VAL A 293 -3.19 -9.43 15.91
CA VAL A 293 -1.98 -9.50 16.74
C VAL A 293 -2.17 -8.91 18.15
N LEU A 294 -3.31 -8.30 18.41
CA LEU A 294 -3.70 -7.85 19.75
C LEU A 294 -4.16 -9.03 20.59
#